data_e420557c6e562937f45d4cb5a18878cc
#
_entry.id   e420557c6e562937f45d4cb5a18878cc
#
_cell.length_a   1.000
_cell.length_b   1.000
_cell.length_c   1.000
_cell.angle_alpha   90.00
_cell.angle_beta   90.00
_cell.angle_gamma   90.00
#
_symmetry.space_group_name_H-M   'P 1'
#
loop_
_entity.id
_entity.type
_entity.pdbx_description
1 polymer ?
#
loop_
_entity_poly.entity_id
_entity_poly.type
_entity_poly.pdbx_seq_one_letter_code
_entity_poly.pdbx_strand_id
1 'polypeptide(L)'
;MAEDIKFRHTMPVQIRFSDVDQFGHMNNSVYFSLYDLAKTTYIKDVLGSADWSKLAIVVANINANFFMPVFFSDHLVIETAVVHLGHKSFTLLQRAVTTDTHEVKCECR
;
A
#
# COMPACT_ATOMS: atom_id res chain seq x y z
N MET A 1 13.98 12.41 8.75
CA MET A 1 12.87 13.07 9.41
C MET A 1 11.56 12.58 8.82
N ALA A 2 10.65 12.21 9.65
CA ALA A 2 9.35 11.72 9.19
C ALA A 2 8.52 12.85 8.62
N GLU A 3 7.87 12.61 7.49
CA GLU A 3 6.88 13.52 6.94
C GLU A 3 5.63 13.44 7.82
N ASP A 4 5.04 14.60 8.12
CA ASP A 4 3.83 14.67 8.92
C ASP A 4 2.61 14.44 8.03
N ILE A 5 2.46 13.21 7.55
CA ILE A 5 1.42 12.83 6.60
C ILE A 5 0.30 12.15 7.35
N LYS A 6 -0.92 12.60 7.10
CA LYS A 6 -2.12 11.98 7.65
C LYS A 6 -2.67 10.96 6.65
N PHE A 7 -2.71 9.71 7.07
CA PHE A 7 -3.31 8.64 6.29
C PHE A 7 -4.77 8.52 6.67
N ARG A 8 -5.64 8.93 5.77
CA ARG A 8 -7.09 8.89 5.99
C ARG A 8 -7.74 7.66 5.36
N HIS A 9 -6.97 6.88 4.63
CA HIS A 9 -7.45 5.69 3.97
C HIS A 9 -6.61 4.51 4.41
N THR A 10 -7.29 3.48 4.91
CA THR A 10 -6.64 2.22 5.28
C THR A 10 -7.42 1.08 4.65
N MET A 11 -6.71 0.04 4.26
CA MET A 11 -7.30 -1.18 3.72
C MET A 11 -6.78 -2.35 4.55
N PRO A 12 -7.67 -3.13 5.19
CA PRO A 12 -7.22 -4.32 5.90
C PRO A 12 -6.71 -5.37 4.92
N VAL A 13 -5.72 -6.14 5.36
CA VAL A 13 -5.09 -7.18 4.57
C VAL A 13 -5.27 -8.52 5.25
N GLN A 14 -5.74 -9.50 4.49
CA GLN A 14 -5.69 -10.89 4.93
C GLN A 14 -4.45 -11.51 4.34
N ILE A 15 -3.49 -11.88 5.21
CA ILE A 15 -2.27 -12.56 4.77
C ILE A 15 -2.64 -14.01 4.50
N ARG A 16 -2.38 -14.47 3.27
CA ARG A 16 -2.67 -15.84 2.87
C ARG A 16 -1.45 -16.71 3.07
N PHE A 17 -1.69 -18.00 3.26
CA PHE A 17 -0.60 -18.95 3.38
C PHE A 17 0.37 -18.90 2.19
N SER A 18 -0.17 -18.68 0.98
CA SER A 18 0.63 -18.57 -0.23
C SER A 18 1.44 -17.27 -0.33
N ASP A 19 1.18 -16.30 0.53
CA ASP A 19 1.92 -15.04 0.54
C ASP A 19 3.24 -15.14 1.29
N VAL A 20 3.43 -16.19 2.08
CA VAL A 20 4.58 -16.39 2.95
C VAL A 20 5.51 -17.42 2.31
N ASP A 21 6.81 -17.11 2.30
CA ASP A 21 7.81 -18.00 1.72
C ASP A 21 8.35 -19.00 2.76
N GLN A 22 9.31 -19.81 2.35
CA GLN A 22 9.88 -20.86 3.23
C GLN A 22 10.62 -20.30 4.44
N PHE A 23 10.96 -19.01 4.44
CA PHE A 23 11.60 -18.35 5.58
C PHE A 23 10.59 -17.84 6.59
N GLY A 24 9.29 -18.01 6.34
CA GLY A 24 8.23 -17.55 7.22
C GLY A 24 7.88 -16.07 7.05
N HIS A 25 8.42 -15.41 6.05
CA HIS A 25 8.19 -13.99 5.79
C HIS A 25 7.31 -13.79 4.56
N MET A 26 6.50 -12.74 4.58
CA MET A 26 5.75 -12.38 3.40
C MET A 26 6.70 -12.02 2.27
N ASN A 27 6.48 -12.63 1.11
CA ASN A 27 7.33 -12.40 -0.06
C ASN A 27 7.24 -10.94 -0.50
N ASN A 28 8.37 -10.34 -0.85
CA ASN A 28 8.41 -8.94 -1.25
C ASN A 28 7.50 -8.63 -2.44
N SER A 29 7.32 -9.57 -3.36
CA SER A 29 6.45 -9.37 -4.51
C SER A 29 4.97 -9.22 -4.12
N VAL A 30 4.57 -9.76 -2.99
CA VAL A 30 3.19 -9.67 -2.51
C VAL A 30 2.84 -8.23 -2.15
N TYR A 31 3.80 -7.45 -1.64
CA TYR A 31 3.57 -6.05 -1.32
C TYR A 31 3.04 -5.26 -2.52
N PHE A 32 3.61 -5.48 -3.69
CA PHE A 32 3.20 -4.75 -4.88
C PHE A 32 1.76 -5.05 -5.28
N SER A 33 1.33 -6.30 -5.14
CA SER A 33 -0.07 -6.69 -5.37
C SER A 33 -0.99 -6.04 -4.36
N LEU A 34 -0.60 -6.00 -3.09
CA LEU A 34 -1.38 -5.37 -2.03
C LEU A 34 -1.47 -3.85 -2.23
N TYR A 35 -0.37 -3.22 -2.63
CA TYR A 35 -0.36 -1.79 -2.91
C TYR A 35 -1.24 -1.45 -4.11
N ASP A 36 -1.24 -2.28 -5.15
CA ASP A 36 -2.13 -2.08 -6.29
C ASP A 36 -3.60 -2.17 -5.86
N LEU A 37 -3.93 -3.16 -5.04
CA LEU A 37 -5.29 -3.31 -4.54
C LEU A 37 -5.70 -2.13 -3.66
N ALA A 38 -4.82 -1.70 -2.78
CA ALA A 38 -5.07 -0.55 -1.91
C ALA A 38 -5.21 0.74 -2.72
N LYS A 39 -4.40 0.91 -3.75
CA LYS A 39 -4.50 2.05 -4.67
C LYS A 39 -5.86 2.06 -5.36
N THR A 40 -6.28 0.92 -5.87
CA THR A 40 -7.59 0.77 -6.53
C THR A 40 -8.72 1.11 -5.57
N THR A 41 -8.66 0.59 -4.35
CA THR A 41 -9.65 0.86 -3.32
C THR A 41 -9.69 2.34 -2.95
N TYR A 42 -8.50 2.95 -2.82
CA TYR A 42 -8.38 4.38 -2.51
C TYR A 42 -9.03 5.24 -3.60
N ILE A 43 -8.70 4.96 -4.86
CA ILE A 43 -9.23 5.74 -5.99
C ILE A 43 -10.74 5.57 -6.08
N LYS A 44 -11.23 4.34 -5.89
CA LYS A 44 -12.66 4.07 -5.90
C LYS A 44 -13.38 4.86 -4.81
N ASP A 45 -12.84 4.88 -3.60
CA ASP A 45 -13.45 5.57 -2.46
C ASP A 45 -13.44 7.09 -2.66
N VAL A 46 -12.37 7.62 -3.24
CA VAL A 46 -12.24 9.07 -3.48
C VAL A 46 -13.13 9.53 -4.63
N LEU A 47 -13.20 8.77 -5.71
CA LEU A 47 -13.95 9.14 -6.90
C LEU A 47 -15.38 8.59 -6.92
N GLY A 48 -15.72 7.75 -5.94
CA GLY A 48 -17.05 7.16 -5.85
C GLY A 48 -17.30 6.19 -6.98
N SER A 49 -18.38 6.43 -7.75
CA SER A 49 -18.78 5.55 -8.84
C SER A 49 -18.10 5.88 -10.17
N ALA A 50 -16.83 6.31 -10.12
CA ALA A 50 -16.09 6.68 -11.32
C ALA A 50 -16.04 5.54 -12.33
N ASP A 51 -16.09 5.92 -13.59
CA ASP A 51 -15.99 4.97 -14.70
C ASP A 51 -14.52 4.60 -14.89
N TRP A 52 -14.18 3.39 -14.48
CA TRP A 52 -12.79 2.89 -14.56
C TRP A 52 -12.26 2.82 -15.99
N SER A 53 -13.15 2.67 -16.99
CA SER A 53 -12.73 2.59 -18.38
C SER A 53 -12.15 3.92 -18.88
N LYS A 54 -12.43 5.02 -18.18
CA LYS A 54 -11.92 6.35 -18.53
C LYS A 54 -10.67 6.73 -17.77
N LEU A 55 -10.24 5.91 -16.80
CA LEU A 55 -9.07 6.18 -16.00
C LEU A 55 -7.87 5.46 -16.60
N ALA A 56 -6.97 6.23 -17.19
CA ALA A 56 -5.73 5.70 -17.78
C ALA A 56 -4.57 5.98 -16.81
N ILE A 57 -4.54 5.23 -15.72
CA ILE A 57 -3.49 5.37 -14.71
C ILE A 57 -2.45 4.29 -14.93
N VAL A 58 -1.21 4.71 -15.13
CA VAL A 58 -0.08 3.82 -15.35
C VAL A 58 0.99 4.13 -14.31
N VAL A 59 1.52 3.08 -13.70
CA VAL A 59 2.64 3.24 -12.76
C VAL A 59 3.90 3.52 -13.56
N ALA A 60 4.50 4.69 -13.33
CA ALA A 60 5.73 5.11 -14.01
C ALA A 60 6.97 4.83 -13.17
N ASN A 61 6.82 4.85 -11.85
CA ASN A 61 7.96 4.65 -10.95
C ASN A 61 7.46 4.12 -9.62
N ILE A 62 8.20 3.18 -9.06
CA ILE A 62 7.95 2.64 -7.72
C ILE A 62 9.25 2.65 -6.95
N ASN A 63 9.21 3.18 -5.73
CA ASN A 63 10.33 3.13 -4.79
C ASN A 63 9.82 2.52 -3.50
N ALA A 64 10.34 1.35 -3.16
CA ALA A 64 9.88 0.59 -1.99
C ALA A 64 11.03 0.34 -1.03
N ASN A 65 10.76 0.52 0.25
CA ASN A 65 11.71 0.22 1.32
C ASN A 65 11.08 -0.80 2.26
N PHE A 66 11.75 -1.92 2.43
CA PHE A 66 11.30 -3.03 3.26
C PHE A 66 12.04 -2.95 4.59
N PHE A 67 11.37 -2.46 5.63
CA PHE A 67 12.03 -2.19 6.92
C PHE A 67 12.09 -3.41 7.81
N MET A 68 11.01 -4.18 7.84
CA MET A 68 10.87 -5.32 8.73
C MET A 68 10.07 -6.42 8.04
N PRO A 69 10.34 -7.70 8.35
CA PRO A 69 9.55 -8.78 7.76
C PRO A 69 8.12 -8.81 8.29
N VAL A 70 7.19 -9.24 7.45
CA VAL A 70 5.81 -9.52 7.83
C VAL A 70 5.66 -11.03 7.97
N PHE A 71 5.12 -11.46 9.11
CA PHE A 71 4.87 -12.86 9.40
C PHE A 71 3.41 -13.21 9.16
N PHE A 72 3.14 -14.50 8.96
CA PHE A 72 1.77 -14.95 8.68
C PHE A 72 0.79 -14.55 9.78
N SER A 73 1.25 -14.50 11.03
CA SER A 73 0.40 -14.15 12.17
C SER A 73 0.16 -12.65 12.36
N ASP A 74 0.83 -11.81 11.57
CA ASP A 74 0.68 -10.36 11.71
C ASP A 74 -0.69 -9.88 11.21
N HIS A 75 -1.21 -8.87 11.87
CA HIS A 75 -2.42 -8.17 11.43
C HIS A 75 -2.00 -6.89 10.73
N LEU A 76 -2.26 -6.81 9.44
CA LEU A 76 -1.70 -5.79 8.57
C LEU A 76 -2.79 -4.94 7.94
N VAL A 77 -2.51 -3.65 7.80
CA VAL A 77 -3.32 -2.74 6.96
C VAL A 77 -2.39 -2.01 6.01
N ILE A 78 -2.92 -1.59 4.87
CA ILE A 78 -2.22 -0.71 3.95
C ILE A 78 -2.82 0.68 4.10
N GLU A 79 -1.96 1.64 4.42
CA GLU A 79 -2.33 3.05 4.48
C GLU A 79 -1.91 3.73 3.17
N THR A 80 -2.78 4.57 2.63
CA THR A 80 -2.54 5.25 1.36
C THR A 80 -2.82 6.74 1.51
N ALA A 81 -1.94 7.56 0.98
CA ALA A 81 -2.12 9.01 0.92
C ALA A 81 -1.50 9.57 -0.34
N VAL A 82 -2.09 10.62 -0.90
CA VAL A 82 -1.49 11.39 -1.98
C VAL A 82 -0.54 12.39 -1.33
N VAL A 83 0.75 12.34 -1.71
CA VAL A 83 1.77 13.21 -1.12
C VAL A 83 2.28 14.27 -2.09
N HIS A 84 1.98 14.11 -3.38
CA HIS A 84 2.37 15.08 -4.38
C HIS A 84 1.39 15.06 -5.55
N LEU A 85 0.96 16.23 -5.98
CA LEU A 85 0.12 16.39 -7.17
C LEU A 85 0.90 17.17 -8.22
N GLY A 86 1.24 16.48 -9.31
CA GLY A 86 1.87 17.14 -10.45
C GLY A 86 0.83 17.54 -11.49
N HIS A 87 1.30 18.02 -12.63
CA HIS A 87 0.42 18.47 -13.70
C HIS A 87 -0.30 17.29 -14.38
N LYS A 88 0.43 16.23 -14.69
CA LYS A 88 -0.11 15.04 -15.36
C LYS A 88 0.16 13.77 -14.56
N SER A 89 0.58 13.91 -13.30
CA SER A 89 0.95 12.78 -12.48
C SER A 89 0.64 13.07 -11.02
N PHE A 90 0.64 12.04 -10.21
CA PHE A 90 0.55 12.17 -8.77
C PHE A 90 1.40 11.08 -8.12
N THR A 91 1.78 11.32 -6.87
CA THR A 91 2.56 10.37 -6.10
C THR A 91 1.74 9.89 -4.91
N LEU A 92 1.65 8.58 -4.77
CA LEU A 92 1.05 7.96 -3.60
C LEU A 92 2.14 7.52 -2.65
N LEU A 93 1.94 7.75 -1.37
CA LEU A 93 2.71 7.11 -0.32
C LEU A 93 1.85 6.01 0.28
N GLN A 94 2.36 4.79 0.28
CA GLN A 94 1.65 3.64 0.82
C GLN A 94 2.54 2.95 1.84
N ARG A 95 1.94 2.53 2.95
CA ARG A 95 2.67 1.84 4.01
C ARG A 95 1.93 0.59 4.43
N ALA A 96 2.68 -0.47 4.67
CA ALA A 96 2.15 -1.68 5.30
C ALA A 96 2.45 -1.58 6.80
N VAL A 97 1.41 -1.53 7.62
CA VAL A 97 1.51 -1.24 9.05
C VAL A 97 0.78 -2.32 9.84
N THR A 98 1.39 -2.78 10.93
CA THR A 98 0.70 -3.69 11.85
C THR A 98 -0.29 -2.91 12.71
N THR A 99 -1.49 -3.49 12.91
CA THR A 99 -2.57 -2.80 13.61
C THR A 99 -2.38 -2.76 15.12
N ASP A 100 -1.73 -3.78 15.70
CA ASP A 100 -1.56 -3.90 17.15
C ASP A 100 -0.37 -3.10 17.66
N THR A 101 0.76 -3.12 16.96
CA THR A 101 1.98 -2.43 17.39
C THR A 101 2.25 -1.15 16.60
N HIS A 102 1.51 -0.94 15.52
CA HIS A 102 1.65 0.21 14.63
C HIS A 102 3.07 0.34 14.06
N GLU A 103 3.68 -0.79 13.74
CA GLU A 103 5.00 -0.81 13.12
C GLU A 103 4.88 -0.70 11.60
N VAL A 104 5.68 0.17 11.02
CA VAL A 104 5.74 0.28 9.56
C VAL A 104 6.69 -0.80 9.04
N LYS A 105 6.13 -1.78 8.35
CA LYS A 105 6.91 -2.90 7.80
C LYS A 105 7.52 -2.57 6.45
N CYS A 106 6.81 -1.79 5.65
CA CYS A 106 7.24 -1.44 4.29
C CYS A 106 6.62 -0.10 3.92
N GLU A 107 7.36 0.68 3.14
CA GLU A 107 6.89 1.97 2.63
C GLU A 107 7.17 2.03 1.14
N CYS A 108 6.22 2.54 0.37
CA CYS A 108 6.32 2.61 -1.09
C CYS A 108 5.83 3.97 -1.58
N ARG A 109 6.58 4.56 -2.51
CA ARG A 109 6.20 5.83 -3.15
C ARG A 109 5.89 5.67 -4.63
#